data_b0d9878e3fd9f061d38c464aa28c1871
#
_entry.id   b0d9878e3fd9f061d38c464aa28c1871
#
_cell.length_a   1.000
_cell.length_b   1.000
_cell.length_c   1.000
_cell.angle_alpha   90.00
_cell.angle_beta   90.00
_cell.angle_gamma   90.00
#
_symmetry.space_group_name_H-M   'P 1'
#
loop_
_entity.id
_entity.type
_entity.pdbx_description
1 polymer ?
#
loop_
_entity_poly.entity_id
_entity_poly.type
_entity_poly.pdbx_seq_one_letter_code
_entity_poly.pdbx_strand_id
1 'polypeptide(L)'
;SNSKNFDLIGFLDNDDKRATEIQQQYNIRRFDDINELGNQINAVIIATPTTSHYSLAKFFLQQKKHVFIEKPITSTIQEAKELTLLADKFGLIGQVGHVERFNSAFSNVKKILNPMFIEAHRLSHYPERGTDVSVVLDLMIHDIDIILSVIDSPIKKVSANGTKVISDNPDIVNARIEFENGCVANLTASRISLKKMRKMRVFQSDSYISINFDQGKSEQVKIVDYDKKNKYSLTLRNSEGILKEIRIVN
;
A
#
# COMPACT_ATOMS: atom_id res chain seq x y z
N SER A 1 20.08 -1.98 14.28
CA SER A 1 18.66 -1.66 14.50
C SER A 1 18.55 -0.73 15.70
N ASN A 2 17.81 0.38 15.57
CA ASN A 2 17.52 1.27 16.71
C ASN A 2 16.25 0.85 17.47
N SER A 3 15.66 -0.29 17.12
CA SER A 3 14.48 -0.80 17.81
C SER A 3 14.87 -1.45 19.13
N LYS A 4 14.15 -1.13 20.20
CA LYS A 4 14.28 -1.78 21.50
C LYS A 4 13.44 -3.06 21.61
N ASN A 5 12.64 -3.37 20.60
CA ASN A 5 11.63 -4.44 20.66
C ASN A 5 12.08 -5.73 19.97
N PHE A 6 13.18 -5.70 19.20
CA PHE A 6 13.74 -6.87 18.54
C PHE A 6 15.24 -6.73 18.27
N ASP A 7 15.92 -7.87 18.24
CA ASP A 7 17.33 -7.97 17.90
C ASP A 7 17.47 -8.46 16.46
N LEU A 8 18.24 -7.75 15.65
CA LEU A 8 18.59 -8.18 14.30
C LEU A 8 19.74 -9.16 14.39
N ILE A 9 19.45 -10.45 14.21
CA ILE A 9 20.42 -11.54 14.34
C ILE A 9 21.37 -11.60 13.14
N GLY A 10 20.85 -11.33 11.93
CA GLY A 10 21.65 -11.35 10.70
C GLY A 10 20.78 -11.30 9.46
N PHE A 11 21.38 -11.58 8.33
CA PHE A 11 20.70 -11.63 7.03
C PHE A 11 21.28 -12.71 6.13
N LEU A 12 20.53 -13.08 5.08
CA LEU A 12 20.95 -13.96 4.00
C LEU A 12 20.61 -13.27 2.67
N ASP A 13 21.56 -13.22 1.74
CA ASP A 13 21.40 -12.72 0.38
C ASP A 13 22.18 -13.62 -0.58
N ASN A 14 21.59 -13.92 -1.74
CA ASN A 14 22.22 -14.75 -2.77
C ASN A 14 23.27 -13.98 -3.61
N ASP A 15 23.27 -12.66 -3.54
CA ASP A 15 24.28 -11.83 -4.18
C ASP A 15 25.48 -11.62 -3.22
N ASP A 16 26.55 -12.37 -3.43
CA ASP A 16 27.74 -12.34 -2.58
C ASP A 16 28.39 -10.97 -2.47
N LYS A 17 28.40 -10.21 -3.56
CA LYS A 17 28.98 -8.88 -3.58
C LYS A 17 28.19 -7.94 -2.70
N ARG A 18 26.86 -7.91 -2.91
CA ARG A 18 25.94 -7.10 -2.12
C ARG A 18 25.95 -7.52 -0.66
N ALA A 19 25.95 -8.82 -0.38
CA ALA A 19 26.01 -9.35 0.97
C ALA A 19 27.27 -8.90 1.71
N THR A 20 28.43 -8.94 1.05
CA THR A 20 29.70 -8.48 1.62
C THR A 20 29.68 -6.97 1.92
N GLU A 21 29.16 -6.16 0.99
CA GLU A 21 29.00 -4.72 1.18
C GLU A 21 28.10 -4.39 2.39
N ILE A 22 26.95 -5.04 2.52
CA ILE A 22 26.01 -4.86 3.63
C ILE A 22 26.62 -5.31 4.96
N GLN A 23 27.29 -6.45 4.99
CA GLN A 23 27.98 -6.95 6.18
C GLN A 23 29.01 -5.94 6.69
N GLN A 24 29.84 -5.39 5.81
CA GLN A 24 30.87 -4.41 6.14
C GLN A 24 30.26 -3.07 6.58
N GLN A 25 29.25 -2.58 5.85
CA GLN A 25 28.64 -1.28 6.11
C GLN A 25 27.90 -1.23 7.45
N TYR A 26 27.19 -2.30 7.79
CA TYR A 26 26.30 -2.31 8.98
C TYR A 26 26.82 -3.18 10.11
N ASN A 27 27.93 -3.90 9.93
CA ASN A 27 28.47 -4.84 10.90
C ASN A 27 27.43 -5.86 11.39
N ILE A 28 26.67 -6.44 10.42
CA ILE A 28 25.60 -7.41 10.67
C ILE A 28 26.08 -8.78 10.18
N ARG A 29 25.79 -9.83 10.95
CA ARG A 29 26.17 -11.20 10.58
C ARG A 29 25.48 -11.63 9.28
N ARG A 30 26.25 -12.10 8.31
CA ARG A 30 25.76 -12.84 7.16
C ARG A 30 25.63 -14.33 7.49
N PHE A 31 24.55 -14.95 7.02
CA PHE A 31 24.34 -16.38 7.01
C PHE A 31 24.45 -16.89 5.57
N ASP A 32 25.04 -18.06 5.40
CA ASP A 32 25.15 -18.74 4.10
C ASP A 32 24.16 -19.91 3.98
N ASP A 33 23.57 -20.35 5.09
CA ASP A 33 22.58 -21.43 5.13
C ASP A 33 21.27 -20.97 5.77
N ILE A 34 20.15 -21.23 5.06
CA ILE A 34 18.82 -20.85 5.50
C ILE A 34 18.36 -21.62 6.75
N ASN A 35 18.80 -22.87 6.94
CA ASN A 35 18.46 -23.67 8.11
C ASN A 35 19.22 -23.15 9.33
N GLU A 36 20.48 -22.77 9.16
CA GLU A 36 21.26 -22.14 10.23
C GLU A 36 20.59 -20.85 10.70
N LEU A 37 20.20 -19.98 9.75
CA LEU A 37 19.44 -18.76 10.06
C LEU A 37 18.14 -19.12 10.79
N GLY A 38 17.35 -20.03 10.24
CA GLY A 38 16.06 -20.45 10.80
C GLY A 38 16.15 -20.93 12.25
N ASN A 39 17.23 -21.64 12.61
CA ASN A 39 17.42 -22.16 13.97
C ASN A 39 17.72 -21.05 15.01
N GLN A 40 18.16 -19.86 14.58
CA GLN A 40 18.58 -18.78 15.47
C GLN A 40 17.57 -17.63 15.60
N ILE A 41 16.45 -17.66 14.84
CA ILE A 41 15.48 -16.56 14.80
C ILE A 41 14.10 -16.98 15.31
N ASN A 42 13.29 -16.00 15.72
CA ASN A 42 11.87 -16.15 16.02
C ASN A 42 10.98 -15.63 14.88
N ALA A 43 11.50 -14.67 14.11
CA ALA A 43 10.79 -14.05 13.01
C ALA A 43 11.76 -13.73 11.85
N VAL A 44 11.23 -13.68 10.63
CA VAL A 44 11.97 -13.32 9.44
C VAL A 44 11.28 -12.21 8.65
N ILE A 45 12.08 -11.33 8.05
CA ILE A 45 11.64 -10.37 7.03
C ILE A 45 12.07 -10.90 5.66
N ILE A 46 11.11 -11.13 4.77
CA ILE A 46 11.32 -11.59 3.40
C ILE A 46 11.18 -10.38 2.47
N ALA A 47 12.30 -9.89 1.94
CA ALA A 47 12.40 -8.74 1.05
C ALA A 47 13.12 -9.12 -0.25
N THR A 48 12.85 -10.29 -0.76
CA THR A 48 13.41 -10.90 -1.97
C THR A 48 12.53 -10.57 -3.19
N PRO A 49 12.89 -11.01 -4.42
CA PRO A 49 11.94 -10.96 -5.54
C PRO A 49 10.67 -11.77 -5.26
N THR A 50 9.53 -11.30 -5.78
CA THR A 50 8.19 -11.87 -5.54
C THR A 50 8.12 -13.38 -5.79
N THR A 51 8.86 -13.87 -6.80
CA THR A 51 8.90 -15.28 -7.18
C THR A 51 9.40 -16.22 -6.08
N SER A 52 10.14 -15.71 -5.10
CA SER A 52 10.66 -16.49 -3.97
C SER A 52 9.87 -16.30 -2.66
N HIS A 53 8.91 -15.35 -2.61
CA HIS A 53 8.16 -15.06 -1.39
C HIS A 53 7.43 -16.28 -0.84
N TYR A 54 6.70 -16.99 -1.71
CA TYR A 54 5.94 -18.17 -1.30
C TYR A 54 6.82 -19.27 -0.71
N SER A 55 7.87 -19.67 -1.42
CA SER A 55 8.74 -20.77 -0.98
C SER A 55 9.45 -20.44 0.34
N LEU A 56 9.98 -19.23 0.48
CA LEU A 56 10.64 -18.78 1.70
C LEU A 56 9.67 -18.67 2.88
N ALA A 57 8.49 -18.03 2.66
CA ALA A 57 7.50 -17.88 3.72
C ALA A 57 6.98 -19.24 4.19
N LYS A 58 6.68 -20.16 3.27
CA LYS A 58 6.26 -21.52 3.59
C LYS A 58 7.32 -22.26 4.42
N PHE A 59 8.59 -22.16 4.02
CA PHE A 59 9.70 -22.77 4.74
C PHE A 59 9.77 -22.27 6.19
N PHE A 60 9.75 -20.96 6.43
CA PHE A 60 9.84 -20.39 7.77
C PHE A 60 8.60 -20.65 8.63
N LEU A 61 7.39 -20.59 8.03
CA LEU A 61 6.15 -20.94 8.74
C LEU A 61 6.14 -22.41 9.18
N GLN A 62 6.66 -23.34 8.35
CA GLN A 62 6.80 -24.75 8.72
C GLN A 62 7.80 -24.95 9.87
N GLN A 63 8.82 -24.10 9.96
CA GLN A 63 9.75 -24.04 11.11
C GLN A 63 9.19 -23.25 12.31
N LYS A 64 7.90 -22.92 12.30
CA LYS A 64 7.21 -22.19 13.37
C LYS A 64 7.81 -20.79 13.63
N LYS A 65 8.22 -20.08 12.55
CA LYS A 65 8.71 -18.71 12.64
C LYS A 65 7.63 -17.74 12.16
N HIS A 66 7.54 -16.59 12.80
CA HIS A 66 6.72 -15.48 12.31
C HIS A 66 7.32 -14.92 11.01
N VAL A 67 6.48 -14.46 10.08
CA VAL A 67 6.96 -13.93 8.80
C VAL A 67 6.41 -12.53 8.52
N PHE A 68 7.29 -11.64 8.09
CA PHE A 68 6.93 -10.41 7.41
C PHE A 68 7.35 -10.55 5.95
N ILE A 69 6.44 -10.37 5.02
CA ILE A 69 6.68 -10.55 3.59
C ILE A 69 6.45 -9.21 2.89
N GLU A 70 7.43 -8.74 2.10
CA GLU A 70 7.20 -7.57 1.25
C GLU A 70 6.07 -7.80 0.24
N LYS A 71 5.46 -6.69 -0.19
CA LYS A 71 4.40 -6.72 -1.21
C LYS A 71 4.97 -7.07 -2.61
N PRO A 72 4.20 -7.78 -3.44
CA PRO A 72 2.98 -8.52 -3.13
C PRO A 72 3.30 -9.76 -2.29
N ILE A 73 2.36 -10.22 -1.48
CA ILE A 73 2.57 -11.41 -0.61
C ILE A 73 3.09 -12.62 -1.39
N THR A 74 2.53 -12.88 -2.56
CA THR A 74 2.90 -13.99 -3.48
C THR A 74 2.58 -13.61 -4.92
N SER A 75 2.97 -14.45 -5.86
CA SER A 75 2.64 -14.29 -7.29
C SER A 75 1.19 -14.70 -7.60
N THR A 76 0.61 -15.63 -6.85
CA THR A 76 -0.73 -16.17 -7.09
C THR A 76 -1.62 -16.13 -5.85
N ILE A 77 -2.94 -16.06 -6.06
CA ILE A 77 -3.94 -16.09 -4.98
C ILE A 77 -3.88 -17.43 -4.23
N GLN A 78 -3.63 -18.53 -4.93
CA GLN A 78 -3.57 -19.86 -4.32
C GLN A 78 -2.42 -19.95 -3.31
N GLU A 79 -1.24 -19.47 -3.67
CA GLU A 79 -0.09 -19.40 -2.77
C GLU A 79 -0.38 -18.54 -1.53
N ALA A 80 -1.02 -17.37 -1.72
CA ALA A 80 -1.38 -16.49 -0.61
C ALA A 80 -2.34 -17.18 0.37
N LYS A 81 -3.36 -17.88 -0.14
CA LYS A 81 -4.30 -18.67 0.68
C LYS A 81 -3.60 -19.76 1.47
N GLU A 82 -2.67 -20.47 0.83
CA GLU A 82 -1.91 -21.54 1.50
C GLU A 82 -1.05 -20.99 2.65
N LEU A 83 -0.36 -19.85 2.44
CA LEU A 83 0.42 -19.21 3.50
C LEU A 83 -0.46 -18.75 4.67
N THR A 84 -1.64 -18.19 4.39
CA THR A 84 -2.58 -17.78 5.43
C THR A 84 -3.04 -18.97 6.26
N LEU A 85 -3.48 -20.06 5.61
CA LEU A 85 -3.89 -21.28 6.30
C LEU A 85 -2.75 -21.89 7.12
N LEU A 86 -1.53 -21.82 6.61
CA LEU A 86 -0.36 -22.35 7.31
C LEU A 86 -0.01 -21.52 8.56
N ALA A 87 -0.07 -20.20 8.46
CA ALA A 87 0.13 -19.29 9.58
C ALA A 87 -0.93 -19.53 10.68
N ASP A 88 -2.20 -19.61 10.30
CA ASP A 88 -3.32 -19.89 11.21
C ASP A 88 -3.15 -21.25 11.90
N LYS A 89 -2.80 -22.29 11.14
CA LYS A 89 -2.59 -23.67 11.66
C LYS A 89 -1.56 -23.71 12.78
N PHE A 90 -0.50 -22.91 12.68
CA PHE A 90 0.57 -22.92 13.67
C PHE A 90 0.45 -21.76 14.69
N GLY A 91 -0.59 -20.92 14.64
CA GLY A 91 -0.76 -19.75 15.51
C GLY A 91 0.33 -18.71 15.31
N LEU A 92 0.81 -18.52 14.07
CA LEU A 92 1.91 -17.63 13.73
C LEU A 92 1.40 -16.31 13.15
N ILE A 93 2.20 -15.27 13.32
CA ILE A 93 1.95 -13.97 12.71
C ILE A 93 2.55 -13.99 11.31
N GLY A 94 1.67 -13.83 10.29
CA GLY A 94 2.03 -13.50 8.93
C GLY A 94 1.62 -12.05 8.64
N GLN A 95 2.57 -11.19 8.30
CA GLN A 95 2.30 -9.79 7.98
C GLN A 95 2.82 -9.46 6.58
N VAL A 96 2.01 -8.72 5.81
CA VAL A 96 2.43 -8.20 4.49
C VAL A 96 2.89 -6.75 4.61
N GLY A 97 3.94 -6.39 3.88
CA GLY A 97 4.60 -5.10 3.89
C GLY A 97 3.83 -3.98 3.19
N HIS A 98 2.56 -3.75 3.56
CA HIS A 98 1.77 -2.62 3.08
C HIS A 98 2.14 -1.32 3.81
N VAL A 99 3.36 -0.87 3.58
CA VAL A 99 3.99 0.26 4.32
C VAL A 99 3.29 1.61 4.11
N GLU A 100 2.56 1.78 3.01
CA GLU A 100 1.79 3.01 2.74
C GLU A 100 0.71 3.27 3.82
N ARG A 101 0.27 2.26 4.57
CA ARG A 101 -0.63 2.44 5.73
C ARG A 101 -0.03 3.29 6.84
N PHE A 102 1.30 3.41 6.88
CA PHE A 102 2.06 4.18 7.87
C PHE A 102 2.57 5.52 7.32
N ASN A 103 2.25 5.84 6.06
CA ASN A 103 2.56 7.14 5.48
C ASN A 103 1.86 8.25 6.27
N SER A 104 2.61 9.31 6.65
CA SER A 104 2.09 10.39 7.46
C SER A 104 0.87 11.07 6.87
N ALA A 105 0.84 11.26 5.53
CA ALA A 105 -0.31 11.84 4.84
C ALA A 105 -1.61 11.05 5.08
N PHE A 106 -1.53 9.72 5.11
CA PHE A 106 -2.68 8.85 5.36
C PHE A 106 -2.99 8.73 6.87
N SER A 107 -1.96 8.50 7.69
CA SER A 107 -2.13 8.29 9.13
C SER A 107 -2.81 9.47 9.82
N ASN A 108 -2.53 10.70 9.37
CA ASN A 108 -3.10 11.92 9.93
C ASN A 108 -4.62 12.02 9.70
N VAL A 109 -5.11 11.49 8.59
CA VAL A 109 -6.54 11.62 8.22
C VAL A 109 -7.33 10.32 8.35
N LYS A 110 -6.69 9.18 8.52
CA LYS A 110 -7.34 7.86 8.54
C LYS A 110 -8.59 7.79 9.42
N LYS A 111 -8.54 8.41 10.61
CA LYS A 111 -9.64 8.35 11.60
C LYS A 111 -10.88 9.16 11.22
N ILE A 112 -10.72 10.10 10.29
CA ILE A 112 -11.83 10.99 9.85
C ILE A 112 -12.36 10.61 8.47
N LEU A 113 -11.81 9.56 7.84
CA LEU A 113 -12.26 9.09 6.54
C LEU A 113 -13.59 8.33 6.67
N ASN A 114 -14.57 8.78 5.90
CA ASN A 114 -15.85 8.09 5.67
C ASN A 114 -16.24 8.24 4.19
N PRO A 115 -15.56 7.52 3.30
CA PRO A 115 -15.62 7.80 1.87
C PRO A 115 -16.96 7.40 1.25
N MET A 116 -17.48 8.29 0.41
CA MET A 116 -18.55 8.02 -0.55
C MET A 116 -18.00 7.80 -1.95
N PHE A 117 -16.89 8.49 -2.27
CA PHE A 117 -16.21 8.34 -3.55
C PHE A 117 -14.70 8.56 -3.35
N ILE A 118 -13.89 7.72 -4.00
CA ILE A 118 -12.42 7.82 -3.97
C ILE A 118 -11.88 7.88 -5.39
N GLU A 119 -10.89 8.75 -5.60
CA GLU A 119 -10.02 8.72 -6.77
C GLU A 119 -8.58 8.53 -6.34
N ALA A 120 -7.88 7.56 -6.91
CA ALA A 120 -6.49 7.30 -6.64
C ALA A 120 -5.67 7.27 -7.94
N HIS A 121 -4.54 7.97 -7.93
CA HIS A 121 -3.58 8.01 -9.03
C HIS A 121 -2.19 7.66 -8.52
N ARG A 122 -1.61 6.59 -9.08
CA ARG A 122 -0.24 6.16 -8.80
C ARG A 122 0.52 6.03 -10.11
N LEU A 123 1.25 7.07 -10.42
CA LEU A 123 1.96 7.23 -11.67
C LEU A 123 3.47 7.26 -11.41
N SER A 124 4.25 6.52 -12.19
CA SER A 124 5.71 6.51 -12.13
C SER A 124 6.34 6.54 -13.51
N HIS A 125 7.63 6.88 -13.56
CA HIS A 125 8.45 6.62 -14.73
C HIS A 125 8.61 5.11 -14.92
N TYR A 126 8.96 4.69 -16.13
CA TYR A 126 9.27 3.30 -16.43
C TYR A 126 10.50 2.87 -15.59
N PRO A 127 10.38 1.82 -14.78
CA PRO A 127 11.47 1.37 -13.93
C PRO A 127 12.45 0.50 -14.72
N GLU A 128 13.73 0.55 -14.35
CA GLU A 128 14.75 -0.35 -14.90
C GLU A 128 14.62 -1.79 -14.37
N ARG A 129 13.89 -2.01 -13.27
CA ARG A 129 13.70 -3.30 -12.60
C ARG A 129 12.25 -3.46 -12.13
N GLY A 130 11.82 -4.73 -11.91
CA GLY A 130 10.47 -5.01 -11.37
C GLY A 130 9.37 -4.96 -12.43
N THR A 131 9.71 -5.18 -13.70
CA THR A 131 8.74 -5.26 -14.81
C THR A 131 8.17 -6.67 -15.01
N ASP A 132 8.64 -7.62 -14.22
CA ASP A 132 8.19 -9.02 -14.16
C ASP A 132 6.75 -9.18 -13.66
N VAL A 133 6.26 -8.23 -12.87
CA VAL A 133 4.87 -8.19 -12.39
C VAL A 133 4.07 -7.07 -13.07
N SER A 134 2.74 -7.23 -13.08
CA SER A 134 1.85 -6.20 -13.62
C SER A 134 1.90 -4.93 -12.76
N VAL A 135 1.54 -3.78 -13.38
CA VAL A 135 1.43 -2.49 -12.66
C VAL A 135 0.40 -2.54 -11.52
N VAL A 136 -0.52 -3.51 -11.54
CA VAL A 136 -1.47 -3.75 -10.43
C VAL A 136 -0.73 -4.24 -9.20
N LEU A 137 0.09 -5.29 -9.34
CA LEU A 137 0.84 -5.88 -8.22
C LEU A 137 2.03 -5.03 -7.79
N ASP A 138 2.57 -4.19 -8.67
CA ASP A 138 3.65 -3.29 -8.31
C ASP A 138 3.17 -1.98 -7.70
N LEU A 139 2.22 -1.29 -8.34
CA LEU A 139 1.79 0.07 -7.96
C LEU A 139 0.38 0.12 -7.35
N MET A 140 -0.64 -0.38 -8.07
CA MET A 140 -2.04 -0.21 -7.67
C MET A 140 -2.37 -0.91 -6.34
N ILE A 141 -1.66 -1.97 -6.01
CA ILE A 141 -1.83 -2.74 -4.77
C ILE A 141 -1.78 -1.86 -3.51
N HIS A 142 -0.96 -0.81 -3.51
CA HIS A 142 -0.88 0.13 -2.38
C HIS A 142 -2.19 0.91 -2.20
N ASP A 143 -2.79 1.36 -3.30
CA ASP A 143 -4.04 2.13 -3.25
C ASP A 143 -5.23 1.21 -2.96
N ILE A 144 -5.25 -0.02 -3.50
CA ILE A 144 -6.22 -1.05 -3.16
C ILE A 144 -6.19 -1.33 -1.66
N ASP A 145 -5.01 -1.54 -1.09
CA ASP A 145 -4.84 -1.82 0.33
C ASP A 145 -5.34 -0.68 1.23
N ILE A 146 -5.02 0.57 0.89
CA ILE A 146 -5.53 1.74 1.60
C ILE A 146 -7.06 1.80 1.54
N ILE A 147 -7.65 1.63 0.36
CA ILE A 147 -9.10 1.67 0.13
C ILE A 147 -9.80 0.60 0.97
N LEU A 148 -9.33 -0.65 0.92
CA LEU A 148 -9.87 -1.75 1.71
C LEU A 148 -9.69 -1.55 3.23
N SER A 149 -8.72 -0.75 3.66
CA SER A 149 -8.49 -0.46 5.08
C SER A 149 -9.42 0.63 5.66
N VAL A 150 -10.15 1.37 4.81
CA VAL A 150 -11.03 2.48 5.24
C VAL A 150 -12.48 2.29 4.86
N ILE A 151 -12.80 1.34 3.97
CA ILE A 151 -14.18 1.02 3.59
C ILE A 151 -14.56 -0.30 4.25
N ASP A 152 -15.43 -0.22 5.26
CA ASP A 152 -16.00 -1.38 5.94
C ASP A 152 -17.28 -1.84 5.21
N SER A 153 -17.10 -2.38 4.00
CA SER A 153 -18.20 -2.90 3.19
C SER A 153 -17.69 -3.93 2.17
N PRO A 154 -18.45 -4.98 1.87
CA PRO A 154 -18.09 -5.93 0.82
C PRO A 154 -17.99 -5.26 -0.55
N ILE A 155 -17.10 -5.80 -1.40
CA ILE A 155 -17.01 -5.40 -2.81
C ILE A 155 -18.22 -5.98 -3.56
N LYS A 156 -18.98 -5.11 -4.22
CA LYS A 156 -20.13 -5.46 -5.07
C LYS A 156 -19.71 -5.78 -6.50
N LYS A 157 -18.79 -4.97 -7.05
CA LYS A 157 -18.36 -5.10 -8.45
C LYS A 157 -16.96 -4.54 -8.67
N VAL A 158 -16.21 -5.19 -9.53
CA VAL A 158 -14.93 -4.68 -10.06
C VAL A 158 -15.01 -4.63 -11.59
N SER A 159 -14.63 -3.48 -12.14
CA SER A 159 -14.46 -3.29 -13.60
C SER A 159 -13.06 -2.71 -13.83
N ALA A 160 -12.25 -3.37 -14.65
CA ALA A 160 -10.88 -2.94 -14.88
C ALA A 160 -10.45 -3.17 -16.33
N ASN A 161 -9.60 -2.25 -16.82
CA ASN A 161 -8.95 -2.34 -18.12
C ASN A 161 -7.45 -2.06 -17.95
N GLY A 162 -6.63 -2.83 -18.68
CA GLY A 162 -5.19 -2.67 -18.68
C GLY A 162 -4.62 -2.71 -20.09
N THR A 163 -3.57 -1.91 -20.33
CA THR A 163 -2.91 -1.82 -21.63
C THR A 163 -1.42 -2.08 -21.48
N LYS A 164 -0.90 -2.96 -22.33
CA LYS A 164 0.53 -3.19 -22.55
C LYS A 164 1.04 -2.14 -23.52
N VAL A 165 2.12 -1.46 -23.20
CA VAL A 165 2.72 -0.41 -24.03
C VAL A 165 4.18 -0.70 -24.30
N ILE A 166 4.96 -1.04 -23.26
CA ILE A 166 6.41 -1.28 -23.33
C ILE A 166 6.74 -2.72 -22.94
N SER A 167 6.07 -3.25 -21.88
CA SER A 167 6.33 -4.59 -21.35
C SER A 167 5.28 -5.62 -21.78
N ASP A 168 5.54 -6.91 -21.50
CA ASP A 168 4.60 -8.00 -21.74
C ASP A 168 3.41 -8.02 -20.75
N ASN A 169 3.50 -7.26 -19.67
CA ASN A 169 2.44 -7.06 -18.69
C ASN A 169 1.77 -5.70 -18.89
N PRO A 170 0.54 -5.47 -18.40
CA PRO A 170 -0.07 -4.15 -18.41
C PRO A 170 0.82 -3.09 -17.74
N ASP A 171 1.13 -2.01 -18.46
CA ASP A 171 1.94 -0.87 -18.00
C ASP A 171 1.08 0.28 -17.48
N ILE A 172 -0.19 0.32 -17.90
CA ILE A 172 -1.23 1.21 -17.38
C ILE A 172 -2.50 0.41 -17.13
N VAL A 173 -3.13 0.66 -15.98
CA VAL A 173 -4.41 0.03 -15.59
C VAL A 173 -5.31 1.09 -14.99
N ASN A 174 -6.58 1.06 -15.38
CA ASN A 174 -7.68 1.75 -14.72
C ASN A 174 -8.62 0.71 -14.11
N ALA A 175 -9.03 0.90 -12.86
CA ALA A 175 -9.96 0.04 -12.16
C ALA A 175 -11.03 0.86 -11.44
N ARG A 176 -12.27 0.36 -11.48
CA ARG A 176 -13.40 0.87 -10.72
C ARG A 176 -13.90 -0.24 -9.78
N ILE A 177 -13.95 0.07 -8.50
CA ILE A 177 -14.45 -0.82 -7.46
C ILE A 177 -15.71 -0.19 -6.88
N GLU A 178 -16.81 -0.93 -6.87
CA GLU A 178 -18.08 -0.55 -6.28
C GLU A 178 -18.32 -1.40 -5.03
N PHE A 179 -18.72 -0.77 -3.94
CA PHE A 179 -19.01 -1.42 -2.66
C PHE A 179 -20.51 -1.51 -2.39
N GLU A 180 -20.92 -2.46 -1.57
CA GLU A 180 -22.33 -2.67 -1.22
C GLU A 180 -22.96 -1.45 -0.52
N ASN A 181 -22.17 -0.69 0.24
CA ASN A 181 -22.62 0.55 0.89
C ASN A 181 -22.77 1.74 -0.08
N GLY A 182 -22.57 1.54 -1.39
CA GLY A 182 -22.65 2.56 -2.42
C GLY A 182 -21.37 3.36 -2.64
N CYS A 183 -20.34 3.18 -1.84
CA CYS A 183 -19.04 3.80 -2.08
C CYS A 183 -18.43 3.30 -3.39
N VAL A 184 -17.75 4.19 -4.11
CA VAL A 184 -17.07 3.88 -5.36
C VAL A 184 -15.62 4.35 -5.29
N ALA A 185 -14.68 3.51 -5.73
CA ALA A 185 -13.29 3.88 -5.88
C ALA A 185 -12.83 3.72 -7.34
N ASN A 186 -12.27 4.80 -7.91
CA ASN A 186 -11.61 4.79 -9.21
C ASN A 186 -10.10 4.86 -9.01
N LEU A 187 -9.37 3.90 -9.58
CA LEU A 187 -7.92 3.81 -9.45
C LEU A 187 -7.26 3.86 -10.83
N THR A 188 -6.17 4.59 -10.93
CA THR A 188 -5.31 4.59 -12.10
C THR A 188 -3.87 4.36 -11.67
N ALA A 189 -3.24 3.31 -12.18
CA ALA A 189 -1.82 3.06 -12.00
C ALA A 189 -1.12 3.01 -13.35
N SER A 190 0.03 3.67 -13.45
CA SER A 190 0.85 3.69 -14.67
C SER A 190 2.32 3.75 -14.31
N ARG A 191 3.13 2.93 -14.99
CA ARG A 191 4.59 2.97 -14.91
C ARG A 191 5.26 3.57 -16.15
N ILE A 192 4.47 4.23 -17.01
CA ILE A 192 4.93 4.88 -18.24
C ILE A 192 4.62 6.37 -18.25
N SER A 193 4.54 7.00 -17.09
CA SER A 193 4.17 8.42 -16.96
C SER A 193 5.43 9.30 -16.86
N LEU A 194 5.36 10.50 -17.45
CA LEU A 194 6.45 11.48 -17.40
C LEU A 194 6.61 12.14 -16.02
N LYS A 195 5.58 12.13 -15.20
CA LYS A 195 5.59 12.70 -13.85
C LYS A 195 5.19 11.65 -12.83
N LYS A 196 5.91 11.61 -11.71
CA LYS A 196 5.49 10.83 -10.55
C LYS A 196 4.27 11.48 -9.91
N MET A 197 3.31 10.65 -9.51
CA MET A 197 2.15 11.07 -8.74
C MET A 197 1.70 9.92 -7.83
N ARG A 198 1.52 10.20 -6.56
CA ARG A 198 0.92 9.28 -5.58
C ARG A 198 -0.09 10.06 -4.79
N LYS A 199 -1.29 10.20 -5.35
CA LYS A 199 -2.35 11.02 -4.78
C LYS A 199 -3.64 10.24 -4.67
N MET A 200 -4.37 10.49 -3.58
CA MET A 200 -5.72 10.00 -3.36
C MET A 200 -6.62 11.16 -2.97
N ARG A 201 -7.82 11.20 -3.53
CA ARG A 201 -8.87 12.16 -3.20
C ARG A 201 -10.06 11.40 -2.64
N VAL A 202 -10.51 11.80 -1.47
CA VAL A 202 -11.64 11.18 -0.77
C VAL A 202 -12.75 12.22 -0.66
N PHE A 203 -13.92 11.88 -1.21
CA PHE A 203 -15.12 12.70 -1.15
C PHE A 203 -16.08 12.08 -0.14
N GLN A 204 -16.53 12.87 0.81
CA GLN A 204 -17.49 12.51 1.86
C GLN A 204 -18.62 13.54 1.89
N SER A 205 -19.63 13.29 2.72
CA SER A 205 -20.83 14.14 2.78
C SER A 205 -20.53 15.59 3.16
N ASP A 206 -19.52 15.81 3.98
CA ASP A 206 -19.20 17.10 4.59
C ASP A 206 -17.86 17.68 4.18
N SER A 207 -17.03 16.89 3.49
CA SER A 207 -15.67 17.29 3.18
C SER A 207 -15.07 16.56 1.99
N TYR A 208 -14.02 17.18 1.47
CA TYR A 208 -13.11 16.64 0.49
C TYR A 208 -11.72 16.55 1.13
N ILE A 209 -11.07 15.41 1.01
CA ILE A 209 -9.73 15.20 1.56
C ILE A 209 -8.78 14.82 0.44
N SER A 210 -7.69 15.56 0.29
CA SER A 210 -6.60 15.30 -0.65
C SER A 210 -5.41 14.73 0.11
N ILE A 211 -4.93 13.57 -0.29
CA ILE A 211 -3.78 12.87 0.31
C ILE A 211 -2.67 12.80 -0.73
N ASN A 212 -1.52 13.36 -0.43
CA ASN A 212 -0.32 13.31 -1.26
C ASN A 212 0.75 12.46 -0.57
N PHE A 213 0.87 11.20 -0.98
CA PHE A 213 1.79 10.24 -0.38
C PHE A 213 3.26 10.56 -0.66
N ASP A 214 3.58 11.18 -1.81
CA ASP A 214 4.97 11.57 -2.14
C ASP A 214 5.49 12.69 -1.23
N GLN A 215 4.60 13.60 -0.83
CA GLN A 215 4.95 14.75 0.01
C GLN A 215 4.69 14.49 1.50
N GLY A 216 4.04 13.38 1.86
CA GLY A 216 3.64 13.10 3.24
C GLY A 216 2.61 14.09 3.79
N LYS A 217 1.79 14.72 2.91
CA LYS A 217 0.84 15.80 3.27
C LYS A 217 -0.59 15.42 2.93
N SER A 218 -1.51 15.88 3.76
CA SER A 218 -2.96 15.79 3.51
C SER A 218 -3.62 17.14 3.79
N GLU A 219 -4.65 17.43 3.02
CA GLU A 219 -5.45 18.66 3.13
C GLU A 219 -6.93 18.28 3.20
N GLN A 220 -7.66 18.87 4.12
CA GLN A 220 -9.11 18.71 4.22
C GLN A 220 -9.80 20.02 3.87
N VAL A 221 -10.77 19.94 2.97
CA VAL A 221 -11.67 21.05 2.61
C VAL A 221 -13.06 20.70 3.12
N LYS A 222 -13.60 21.48 4.05
CA LYS A 222 -14.94 21.30 4.61
C LYS A 222 -15.95 22.24 3.95
N ILE A 223 -17.18 21.75 3.80
CA ILE A 223 -18.34 22.54 3.44
C ILE A 223 -19.10 22.83 4.72
N VAL A 224 -19.10 24.10 5.13
CA VAL A 224 -19.75 24.57 6.37
C VAL A 224 -20.81 25.60 6.06
N ASP A 225 -21.67 25.91 7.02
CA ASP A 225 -22.63 26.99 6.90
C ASP A 225 -21.91 28.32 6.74
N TYR A 226 -22.45 29.17 5.86
CA TYR A 226 -21.87 30.47 5.58
C TYR A 226 -21.94 31.40 6.80
N ASP A 227 -20.78 31.90 7.24
CA ASP A 227 -20.67 32.94 8.25
C ASP A 227 -20.48 34.31 7.59
N LYS A 228 -21.47 35.20 7.71
CA LYS A 228 -21.42 36.57 7.17
C LYS A 228 -20.22 37.40 7.67
N LYS A 229 -19.60 37.02 8.78
CA LYS A 229 -18.43 37.71 9.34
C LYS A 229 -17.14 37.41 8.57
N ASN A 230 -17.11 36.33 7.80
CA ASN A 230 -15.93 35.91 7.05
C ASN A 230 -15.96 36.48 5.62
N LYS A 231 -15.40 37.68 5.44
CA LYS A 231 -15.44 38.43 4.16
C LYS A 231 -14.60 37.83 3.02
N TYR A 232 -13.76 36.82 3.30
CA TYR A 232 -12.79 36.26 2.33
C TYR A 232 -13.01 34.76 2.09
N SER A 233 -14.15 34.20 2.44
CA SER A 233 -14.45 32.79 2.21
C SER A 233 -14.91 32.55 0.77
N LEU A 234 -14.45 31.42 0.18
CA LEU A 234 -15.05 30.90 -1.02
C LEU A 234 -16.43 30.32 -0.67
N THR A 235 -17.46 30.76 -1.37
CA THR A 235 -18.84 30.34 -1.12
C THR A 235 -19.40 29.60 -2.33
N LEU A 236 -20.32 28.68 -2.06
CA LEU A 236 -21.14 28.01 -3.07
C LEU A 236 -22.60 27.94 -2.58
N ARG A 237 -23.54 27.73 -3.51
CA ARG A 237 -24.93 27.44 -3.18
C ARG A 237 -25.21 25.97 -3.37
N ASN A 238 -25.89 25.35 -2.41
CA ASN A 238 -26.36 23.97 -2.56
C ASN A 238 -27.61 23.91 -3.48
N SER A 239 -28.14 22.73 -3.73
CA SER A 239 -29.33 22.50 -4.57
C SER A 239 -30.60 23.24 -4.06
N GLU A 240 -30.67 23.58 -2.79
CA GLU A 240 -31.77 24.32 -2.16
C GLU A 240 -31.54 25.84 -2.15
N GLY A 241 -30.45 26.32 -2.78
CA GLY A 241 -30.07 27.72 -2.83
C GLY A 241 -29.41 28.25 -1.56
N ILE A 242 -29.16 27.41 -0.57
CA ILE A 242 -28.52 27.77 0.71
C ILE A 242 -27.04 28.05 0.47
N LEU A 243 -26.56 29.19 0.96
CA LEU A 243 -25.14 29.57 0.86
C LEU A 243 -24.29 28.75 1.84
N LYS A 244 -23.24 28.13 1.33
CA LYS A 244 -22.26 27.38 2.11
C LYS A 244 -20.87 27.99 1.93
N GLU A 245 -20.03 27.83 2.91
CA GLU A 245 -18.63 28.27 2.92
C GLU A 245 -17.69 27.08 2.71
N ILE A 246 -16.67 27.28 1.88
CA ILE A 246 -15.56 26.32 1.71
C ILE A 246 -14.44 26.71 2.67
N ARG A 247 -14.07 25.80 3.58
CA ARG A 247 -13.02 26.04 4.57
C ARG A 247 -11.92 24.99 4.44
N ILE A 248 -10.69 25.45 4.21
CA ILE A 248 -9.49 24.60 4.26
C ILE A 248 -9.12 24.41 5.73
N VAL A 249 -8.97 23.16 6.14
CA VAL A 249 -8.56 22.75 7.49
C VAL A 249 -7.23 22.04 7.35
N ASN A 250 -6.18 22.67 7.86
CA ASN A 250 -4.82 22.12 7.86
C ASN A 250 -4.57 21.23 9.10
#